data_18e81d7042f711c02e67841c6bd1c511
#
_entry.id   18e81d7042f711c02e67841c6bd1c511
#
_cell.length_a   1.000
_cell.length_b   1.000
_cell.length_c   1.000
_cell.angle_alpha   90.00
_cell.angle_beta   90.00
_cell.angle_gamma   90.00
#
_symmetry.space_group_name_H-M   'P 1'
#
loop_
_entity.id
_entity.type
_entity.pdbx_description
1 polymer ?
#
loop_
_entity_poly.entity_id
_entity_poly.type
_entity_poly.pdbx_seq_one_letter_code
_entity_poly.pdbx_strand_id
1 'polypeptide(L)' 'MLNYRHLHYFWVVAKEGGFARAAERLDMAVQTISAQVRELEKSLG' A
#
# COMPACT_ATOMS: atom_id res chain seq x y z
N MET A 1 12.84 -3.76 10.14
CA MET A 1 13.02 -4.51 8.90
C MET A 1 11.90 -4.20 7.92
N LEU A 2 12.22 -4.05 6.67
CA LEU A 2 11.24 -3.75 5.62
C LEU A 2 10.30 -4.93 5.40
N ASN A 3 9.01 -4.65 5.35
CA ASN A 3 8.01 -5.69 5.12
C ASN A 3 7.69 -5.75 3.63
N TYR A 4 7.96 -6.89 3.01
CA TYR A 4 7.71 -7.06 1.57
C TYR A 4 6.26 -6.88 1.20
N ARG A 5 5.35 -7.25 2.11
CA ARG A 5 3.92 -7.07 1.87
C ARG A 5 3.58 -5.58 1.75
N HIS A 6 4.12 -4.76 2.64
CA HIS A 6 3.91 -3.33 2.60
C HIS A 6 4.50 -2.72 1.33
N LEU A 7 5.67 -3.21 0.93
CA LEU A 7 6.32 -2.75 -0.28
C LEU A 7 5.48 -3.10 -1.51
N HIS A 8 4.89 -4.28 -1.51
CA HIS A 8 4.02 -4.72 -2.59
C HIS A 8 2.79 -3.80 -2.70
N TYR A 9 2.18 -3.45 -1.57
CA TYR A 9 1.03 -2.56 -1.57
C TYR A 9 1.40 -1.19 -2.13
N PHE A 10 2.55 -0.67 -1.72
CA PHE A 10 3.03 0.61 -2.21
C PHE A 10 3.21 0.56 -3.73
N TRP A 11 3.79 -0.51 -4.22
CA TRP A 11 4.01 -0.69 -5.65
C TRP A 11 2.69 -0.71 -6.42
N VAL A 12 1.70 -1.42 -5.89
CA VAL A 12 0.40 -1.50 -6.54
C VAL A 12 -0.29 -0.13 -6.56
N VAL A 13 -0.20 0.61 -5.45
CA VAL A 13 -0.77 1.95 -5.39
C VAL A 13 -0.15 2.85 -6.45
N ALA A 14 1.17 2.79 -6.59
CA ALA A 14 1.87 3.60 -7.58
C ALA A 14 1.48 3.20 -9.00
N LYS A 15 1.38 1.91 -9.24
CA LYS A 15 1.04 1.38 -10.56
C LYS A 15 -0.39 1.71 -10.95
N GLU A 16 -1.33 1.58 -10.02
CA GLU A 16 -2.74 1.81 -10.31
C GLU A 16 -3.09 3.30 -10.32
N GLY A 17 -2.23 4.11 -9.76
CA GLY A 17 -2.43 5.55 -9.77
C GLY A 17 -3.30 6.07 -8.64
N GLY A 18 -3.48 5.29 -7.59
CA GLY A 18 -4.25 5.75 -6.44
C GLY A 18 -4.66 4.62 -5.51
N PHE A 19 -5.01 5.01 -4.28
CA PHE A 19 -5.39 4.04 -3.26
C PHE A 19 -6.69 3.30 -3.59
N ALA A 20 -7.68 4.03 -4.11
CA ALA A 20 -8.97 3.42 -4.44
C ALA A 20 -8.83 2.32 -5.46
N ARG A 21 -8.06 2.56 -6.52
CA ARG A 21 -7.84 1.57 -7.56
C ARG A 21 -7.02 0.40 -7.05
N ALA A 22 -6.02 0.68 -6.24
CA ALA A 22 -5.19 -0.36 -5.64
C ALA A 22 -6.04 -1.26 -4.74
N ALA A 23 -6.95 -0.66 -3.98
CA ALA A 23 -7.83 -1.40 -3.08
C ALA A 23 -8.72 -2.36 -3.88
N GLU A 24 -9.27 -1.90 -4.99
CA GLU A 24 -10.08 -2.75 -5.87
C GLU A 24 -9.26 -3.91 -6.40
N ARG A 25 -8.06 -3.61 -6.85
CA ARG A 25 -7.17 -4.60 -7.45
C ARG A 25 -6.82 -5.70 -6.46
N LEU A 26 -6.58 -5.30 -5.22
CA LEU A 26 -6.17 -6.21 -4.17
C LEU A 26 -7.32 -6.78 -3.36
N ASP A 27 -8.55 -6.36 -3.68
CA ASP A 27 -9.75 -6.76 -2.94
C ASP A 27 -9.61 -6.43 -1.45
N MET A 28 -9.18 -5.22 -1.17
CA MET A 28 -8.96 -4.73 0.18
C MET A 28 -9.65 -3.39 0.40
N ALA A 29 -9.85 -3.03 1.65
CA ALA A 29 -10.39 -1.73 1.99
C ALA A 29 -9.32 -0.66 1.78
N VAL A 30 -9.74 0.51 1.29
CA VAL A 30 -8.82 1.63 1.07
C VAL A 30 -8.08 1.99 2.35
N GLN A 31 -8.80 1.98 3.48
CA GLN A 31 -8.23 2.31 4.77
C GLN A 31 -7.10 1.37 5.16
N THR A 32 -7.26 0.08 4.83
CA THR A 32 -6.25 -0.92 5.13
C THR A 32 -4.98 -0.67 4.33
N ILE A 33 -5.13 -0.40 3.02
CA ILE A 33 -3.99 -0.14 2.17
C ILE A 33 -3.27 1.14 2.60
N SER A 34 -4.04 2.17 2.92
CA SER A 34 -3.48 3.44 3.37
C SER A 34 -2.63 3.25 4.63
N ALA A 35 -3.14 2.44 5.58
CA ALA A 35 -2.42 2.16 6.80
C ALA A 35 -1.12 1.40 6.53
N GLN A 36 -1.17 0.43 5.62
CA GLN A 36 0.00 -0.37 5.27
C GLN A 36 1.08 0.49 4.62
N VAL A 37 0.69 1.37 3.72
CA VAL A 37 1.65 2.26 3.06
C VAL A 37 2.25 3.23 4.08
N ARG A 38 1.44 3.71 5.01
CA ARG A 38 1.93 4.61 6.05
C ARG A 38 2.96 3.93 6.93
N GLU A 39 2.76 2.65 7.23
CA GLU A 39 3.74 1.87 8.00
C GLU A 39 5.05 1.73 7.23
N LEU A 40 4.96 1.54 5.92
CA LEU A 40 6.16 1.47 5.07
C LEU A 40 6.93 2.78 5.12
N GLU A 41 6.22 3.90 5.01
CA GLU A 41 6.84 5.22 5.06
C GLU A 41 7.56 5.45 6.38
N LYS A 42 6.98 4.96 7.48
CA LYS A 42 7.61 5.04 8.78
C LYS A 42 8.91 4.25 8.81
N SER A 43 8.89 3.06 8.21
CA SER A 43 10.07 2.20 8.18
C SER A 43 11.20 2.83 7.37
N LEU A 44 10.86 3.55 6.32
CA LEU A 44 11.85 4.19 5.45
C LEU A 44 12.34 5.52 5.99
N GLY A 45 11.47 6.17 6.73
CA GLY A 45 11.75 7.50 7.21
C GLY A 45 12.45 7.60 8.49
#